data_4d4da0acf4d462813302b41ff35162b1
#
_entry.id   4d4da0acf4d462813302b41ff35162b1
#
_cell.length_a   1.000
_cell.length_b   1.000
_cell.length_c   1.000
_cell.angle_alpha   90.00
_cell.angle_beta   90.00
_cell.angle_gamma   90.00
#
_symmetry.space_group_name_H-M   'P 1'
#
loop_
_entity.id
_entity.type
_entity.pdbx_description
1 polymer ?
#
loop_
_entity_poly.entity_id
_entity_poly.type
_entity_poly.pdbx_seq_one_letter_code
_entity_poly.pdbx_strand_id
1 'polypeptide(L)'
;MQPLKDIRVLSVTVFLAGPYLSMNLARMGAEVIKIEVPEKGDPVRGNGPFAGPEGVNPDPITPQDISTRFIKRSQGLKSMTID
;
A
#
# COMPACT_ATOMS: atom_id res chain seq x y z
N MET A 1 11.94 -17.41 10.34
CA MET A 1 10.70 -18.22 10.22
C MET A 1 9.58 -17.38 9.64
N GLN A 2 8.83 -17.95 8.73
CA GLN A 2 7.68 -17.28 8.12
C GLN A 2 6.44 -18.14 8.33
N PRO A 3 5.70 -17.92 9.41
CA PRO A 3 4.58 -18.80 9.78
C PRO A 3 3.45 -18.85 8.73
N LEU A 4 3.35 -17.82 7.87
CA LEU A 4 2.27 -17.76 6.87
C LEU A 4 2.77 -17.91 5.44
N LYS A 5 3.91 -18.54 5.22
CA LYS A 5 4.53 -18.57 3.89
C LYS A 5 3.69 -19.24 2.80
N ASP A 6 2.77 -20.12 3.16
CA ASP A 6 1.90 -20.81 2.20
C ASP A 6 0.49 -20.21 2.14
N ILE A 7 0.27 -19.05 2.75
CA ILE A 7 -1.02 -18.38 2.80
C ILE A 7 -1.05 -17.23 1.80
N ARG A 8 -2.13 -17.17 1.03
CA ARG A 8 -2.42 -16.04 0.14
C ARG A 8 -3.59 -15.27 0.67
N VAL A 9 -3.46 -13.93 0.76
CA VAL A 9 -4.48 -13.05 1.30
C VAL A 9 -4.89 -12.04 0.24
N LEU A 10 -6.20 -11.88 0.05
CA LEU A 10 -6.74 -10.79 -0.77
C LEU A 10 -7.20 -9.69 0.17
N SER A 11 -6.59 -8.52 0.06
CA SER A 11 -6.91 -7.39 0.91
C SER A 11 -7.82 -6.42 0.16
N VAL A 12 -9.09 -6.35 0.57
CA VAL A 12 -10.07 -5.42 0.01
C VAL A 12 -10.33 -4.35 1.06
N THR A 13 -9.30 -3.62 1.42
CA THR A 13 -9.30 -2.66 2.52
C THR A 13 -8.68 -1.33 2.09
N VAL A 14 -8.97 -0.27 2.85
CA VAL A 14 -8.46 1.06 2.55
C VAL A 14 -7.99 1.76 3.82
N PHE A 15 -7.19 2.79 3.65
CA PHE A 15 -6.66 3.70 4.67
C PHE A 15 -5.70 3.04 5.65
N LEU A 16 -6.10 2.81 6.90
CA LEU A 16 -5.17 2.45 7.96
C LEU A 16 -5.36 1.04 8.51
N ALA A 17 -6.50 0.76 9.13
CA ALA A 17 -6.66 -0.45 9.94
C ALA A 17 -6.51 -1.74 9.13
N GLY A 18 -7.25 -1.87 8.03
CA GLY A 18 -7.17 -3.04 7.17
C GLY A 18 -5.81 -3.20 6.49
N PRO A 19 -5.29 -2.13 5.84
CA PRO A 19 -3.96 -2.20 5.24
C PRO A 19 -2.84 -2.48 6.25
N TYR A 20 -2.94 -1.95 7.46
CA TYR A 20 -1.96 -2.22 8.51
C TYR A 20 -1.95 -3.70 8.88
N LEU A 21 -3.13 -4.30 9.05
CA LEU A 21 -3.26 -5.73 9.30
C LEU A 21 -2.66 -6.53 8.14
N SER A 22 -2.99 -6.16 6.91
CA SER A 22 -2.48 -6.83 5.71
C SER A 22 -0.95 -6.78 5.64
N MET A 23 -0.36 -5.65 5.97
CA MET A 23 1.09 -5.50 6.02
C MET A 23 1.72 -6.45 7.05
N ASN A 24 1.10 -6.59 8.21
CA ASN A 24 1.60 -7.50 9.23
C ASN A 24 1.51 -8.96 8.78
N LEU A 25 0.44 -9.34 8.06
CA LEU A 25 0.33 -10.67 7.48
C LEU A 25 1.44 -10.91 6.45
N ALA A 26 1.75 -9.93 5.63
CA ALA A 26 2.84 -10.02 4.66
C ALA A 26 4.20 -10.20 5.36
N ARG A 27 4.41 -9.50 6.47
CA ARG A 27 5.64 -9.63 7.26
C ARG A 27 5.80 -11.03 7.85
N MET A 28 4.70 -11.74 8.08
CA MET A 28 4.73 -13.11 8.57
C MET A 28 4.84 -14.14 7.44
N GLY A 29 5.03 -13.69 6.22
CA GLY A 29 5.30 -14.55 5.08
C GLY A 29 4.13 -14.80 4.14
N ALA A 30 2.94 -14.27 4.43
CA ALA A 30 1.80 -14.42 3.53
C ALA A 30 2.03 -13.66 2.23
N GLU A 31 1.54 -14.19 1.12
CA GLU A 31 1.43 -13.42 -0.11
C GLU A 31 0.16 -12.58 -0.03
N VAL A 32 0.31 -11.28 0.09
CA VAL A 32 -0.84 -10.38 0.21
C VAL A 32 -1.00 -9.56 -1.06
N ILE A 33 -2.18 -9.66 -1.65
CA ILE A 33 -2.54 -8.90 -2.85
C ILE A 33 -3.59 -7.87 -2.45
N LYS A 34 -3.23 -6.58 -2.58
CA LYS A 34 -4.14 -5.48 -2.29
C LYS A 34 -4.98 -5.20 -3.53
N ILE A 35 -6.29 -5.27 -3.38
CA ILE A 35 -7.23 -4.94 -4.44
C ILE A 35 -7.57 -3.47 -4.36
N GLU A 36 -7.36 -2.75 -5.44
CA GLU A 36 -7.60 -1.31 -5.50
C GLU A 36 -8.57 -0.97 -6.63
N VAL A 37 -9.28 0.14 -6.50
CA VAL A 37 -10.11 0.66 -7.60
C VAL A 37 -9.19 1.14 -8.72
N PRO A 38 -9.58 0.93 -10.00
CA PRO A 38 -8.78 1.41 -11.13
C PRO A 38 -8.55 2.91 -11.09
N GLU A 39 -7.41 3.35 -11.60
CA GLU A 39 -6.99 4.73 -11.75
C GLU A 39 -6.67 5.45 -10.44
N LYS A 40 -7.54 5.37 -9.43
CA LYS A 40 -7.38 6.12 -8.18
C LYS A 40 -6.64 5.35 -7.10
N GLY A 41 -6.87 4.04 -7.01
CA GLY A 41 -6.29 3.22 -5.96
C GLY A 41 -6.87 3.53 -4.58
N ASP A 42 -6.14 3.14 -3.54
CA ASP A 42 -6.53 3.42 -2.16
C ASP A 42 -6.54 4.93 -1.91
N PRO A 43 -7.60 5.48 -1.29
CA PRO A 43 -7.65 6.90 -0.96
C PRO A 43 -6.43 7.41 -0.18
N VAL A 44 -5.75 6.57 0.59
CA VAL A 44 -4.55 6.98 1.31
C VAL A 44 -3.42 7.44 0.37
N ARG A 45 -3.45 7.05 -0.90
CA ARG A 45 -2.49 7.53 -1.90
C ARG A 45 -2.57 9.04 -2.10
N GLY A 46 -3.70 9.65 -1.77
CA GLY A 46 -3.89 11.09 -1.84
C GLY A 46 -3.47 11.84 -0.59
N ASN A 47 -2.99 11.15 0.43
CA ASN A 47 -2.60 11.76 1.70
C ASN A 47 -1.09 11.98 1.77
N GLY A 48 -0.69 13.24 2.00
CA GLY A 48 0.71 13.60 2.13
C GLY A 48 1.31 13.26 3.49
N PRO A 49 2.59 13.55 3.68
CA PRO A 49 3.47 14.13 2.67
C PRO A 49 3.85 13.15 1.56
N PHE A 50 4.37 13.68 0.45
CA PHE A 50 4.73 12.90 -0.72
C PHE A 50 6.24 12.90 -0.94
N ALA A 51 6.79 11.78 -1.38
CA ALA A 51 8.21 11.62 -1.65
C ALA A 51 8.42 11.32 -3.13
N GLY A 52 9.44 11.93 -3.73
CA GLY A 52 9.77 11.74 -5.13
C GLY A 52 11.11 12.32 -5.49
N PRO A 53 11.39 12.52 -6.80
CA PRO A 53 12.70 13.00 -7.27
C PRO A 53 13.12 14.32 -6.67
N GLU A 54 12.19 15.17 -6.26
CA GLU A 54 12.49 16.49 -5.67
C GLU A 54 12.33 16.51 -4.16
N GLY A 55 12.44 15.35 -3.51
CA GLY A 55 12.40 15.25 -2.05
C GLY A 55 11.02 14.99 -1.52
N VAL A 56 10.80 15.37 -0.25
CA VAL A 56 9.53 15.15 0.46
C VAL A 56 8.79 16.48 0.57
N ASN A 57 7.56 16.50 0.09
CA ASN A 57 6.75 17.73 0.04
C ASN A 57 5.32 17.47 0.51
N PRO A 58 4.66 18.51 1.09
CA PRO A 58 3.26 18.36 1.54
C PRO A 58 2.30 18.00 0.40
N ASP A 59 2.55 18.53 -0.80
CA ASP A 59 1.76 18.25 -1.99
C ASP A 59 2.64 17.66 -3.07
N PRO A 60 2.10 16.84 -3.99
CA PRO A 60 2.90 16.27 -5.06
C PRO A 60 3.33 17.36 -6.04
N ILE A 61 4.60 17.35 -6.43
CA ILE A 61 5.15 18.27 -7.43
C ILE A 61 5.55 17.59 -8.72
N THR A 62 5.72 16.26 -8.71
CA THR A 62 6.03 15.49 -9.92
C THR A 62 5.08 14.31 -10.04
N PRO A 63 4.90 13.76 -11.26
CA PRO A 63 4.07 12.55 -11.43
C PRO A 63 4.63 11.32 -10.71
N GLN A 64 5.91 11.33 -10.33
CA GLN A 64 6.54 10.24 -9.61
C GLN A 64 6.35 10.33 -8.10
N ASP A 65 5.81 11.44 -7.61
CA ASP A 65 5.62 11.61 -6.17
C ASP A 65 4.58 10.63 -5.65
N ILE A 66 4.90 10.00 -4.52
CA ILE A 66 4.06 8.97 -3.93
C ILE A 66 3.84 9.27 -2.45
N SER A 67 2.63 8.99 -1.97
CA SER A 67 2.27 9.19 -0.57
C SER A 67 3.18 8.36 0.35
N THR A 68 3.83 9.04 1.31
CA THR A 68 4.64 8.35 2.30
C THR A 68 3.79 7.48 3.23
N ARG A 69 2.54 7.86 3.46
CA ARG A 69 1.62 7.06 4.26
C ARG A 69 1.26 5.77 3.54
N PHE A 70 1.08 5.84 2.22
CA PHE A 70 0.81 4.64 1.42
C PHE A 70 2.02 3.69 1.45
N ILE A 71 3.22 4.20 1.21
CA ILE A 71 4.44 3.39 1.23
C ILE A 71 4.59 2.71 2.60
N LYS A 72 4.40 3.47 3.67
CA LYS A 72 4.62 3.00 5.03
C LYS A 72 3.69 1.84 5.40
N ARG A 73 2.46 1.87 4.90
CA ARG A 73 1.41 0.88 5.23
C ARG A 73 1.26 -0.23 4.21
N SER A 74 2.08 -0.22 3.16
CA SER A 74 1.95 -1.19 2.07
C SER A 74 3.19 -2.03 1.85
N GLN A 75 4.08 -2.08 2.83
CA GLN A 75 5.31 -2.85 2.72
C GLN A 75 4.99 -4.33 2.51
N GLY A 76 5.60 -4.92 1.49
CA GLY A 76 5.43 -6.33 1.18
C GLY A 76 4.15 -6.70 0.46
N LEU A 77 3.28 -5.73 0.16
CA LEU A 77 2.03 -5.99 -0.54
C LEU A 77 2.23 -5.92 -2.06
N LYS A 78 1.48 -6.76 -2.77
CA LYS A 78 1.30 -6.63 -4.22
C LYS A 78 0.00 -5.89 -4.48
N SER A 79 -0.08 -5.16 -5.58
CA SER A 79 -1.28 -4.39 -5.92
C SER A 79 -1.92 -4.93 -7.19
N MET A 80 -3.25 -4.96 -7.20
CA MET A 80 -4.05 -5.36 -8.36
C MET A 80 -5.29 -4.48 -8.43
N THR A 81 -5.68 -4.07 -9.62
CA THR A 81 -6.91 -3.30 -9.80
C THR A 81 -8.00 -4.18 -10.41
N ILE A 82 -9.23 -4.00 -9.92
CA ILE A 82 -10.40 -4.72 -10.41
C ILE A 82 -11.56 -3.72 -10.51
N ASP A 83 -12.26 -3.74 -11.63
CA ASP A 83 -13.49 -2.95 -11.80
C ASP A 83 -14.64 -3.53 -10.99
#